data_982679315d9e5ad4e90e076f2064e58c
#
_entry.id   982679315d9e5ad4e90e076f2064e58c
#
_cell.length_a   1.000
_cell.length_b   1.000
_cell.length_c   1.000
_cell.angle_alpha   90.00
_cell.angle_beta   90.00
_cell.angle_gamma   90.00
#
_symmetry.space_group_name_H-M   'P 1'
#
loop_
_entity.id
_entity.type
_entity.pdbx_description
1 polymer ?
#
loop_
_entity_poly.entity_id
_entity_poly.type
_entity_poly.pdbx_seq_one_letter_code
_entity_poly.pdbx_strand_id
1 'polypeptide(L)'
;MKYIKKIIFFISLFVLYIIFKEFLQLYVYMKNVHPYAAYATLTAIVIVFVIYVIVPILKILKIPKNFGPTLDKDKEPELISQKIERFRKNKFLKEQDFDFSEIGNDKESYNKILKVLSKETSEVRKSRVSQLFYSTAIAQNGFLDAILILSASINHIKEIFLLYNGRVSNRDLLTIGKKVYYSMAIGGSEGVEYVTEEIFSKFAVDSLKSIPFIDKIFSSIADGFVNAALLTRISYITENYCKLTYIENEKDIYPSAHFIFNSAKNITSHTIDKLKESLIKMTVDSSFNFALIAVNPIGYVLGKSIDKSDSIDFTKKEKLKEHAKLVGNPIFYGLGKLFKSLRKK
;
A
#
# COMPACT_ATOMS: atom_id res chain seq x y z
N MET A 1 19.18 -12.53 -11.37
CA MET A 1 17.81 -13.07 -11.21
C MET A 1 17.70 -14.59 -11.17
N LYS A 2 18.48 -15.35 -11.95
CA LYS A 2 18.44 -16.84 -11.96
C LYS A 2 18.80 -17.45 -10.59
N TYR A 3 19.76 -16.87 -9.88
CA TYR A 3 20.21 -17.35 -8.55
C TYR A 3 19.22 -17.04 -7.43
N ILE A 4 18.58 -15.86 -7.43
CA ILE A 4 17.58 -15.47 -6.43
C ILE A 4 16.37 -16.42 -6.49
N LYS A 5 15.92 -16.78 -7.70
CA LYS A 5 14.83 -17.77 -7.85
C LYS A 5 15.21 -19.13 -7.26
N LYS A 6 16.47 -19.57 -7.43
CA LYS A 6 16.97 -20.81 -6.85
C LYS A 6 17.00 -20.74 -5.31
N ILE A 7 17.46 -19.62 -4.75
CA ILE A 7 17.49 -19.41 -3.29
C ILE A 7 16.06 -19.42 -2.72
N ILE A 8 15.13 -18.68 -3.32
CA ILE A 8 13.72 -18.67 -2.87
C ILE A 8 13.11 -20.07 -2.97
N PHE A 9 13.38 -20.79 -4.06
CA PHE A 9 12.92 -22.17 -4.23
C PHE A 9 13.48 -23.08 -3.13
N PHE A 10 14.77 -22.96 -2.83
CA PHE A 10 15.41 -23.76 -1.78
C PHE A 10 14.86 -23.44 -0.39
N ILE A 11 14.69 -22.15 -0.07
CA ILE A 11 14.05 -21.71 1.19
C ILE A 11 12.62 -22.25 1.30
N SER A 12 11.84 -22.18 0.21
CA SER A 12 10.47 -22.72 0.19
C SER A 12 10.44 -24.22 0.43
N LEU A 13 11.39 -24.94 -0.19
CA LEU A 13 11.54 -26.39 -0.02
C LEU A 13 11.95 -26.74 1.41
N PHE A 14 12.84 -25.95 2.02
CA PHE A 14 13.26 -26.12 3.40
C PHE A 14 12.11 -25.87 4.39
N VAL A 15 11.31 -24.82 4.18
CA VAL A 15 10.11 -24.55 4.99
C VAL A 15 9.10 -25.69 4.85
N LEU A 16 8.87 -26.20 3.63
CA LEU A 16 8.00 -27.36 3.40
C LEU A 16 8.53 -28.60 4.13
N TYR A 17 9.84 -28.83 4.11
CA TYR A 17 10.45 -29.93 4.85
C TYR A 17 10.21 -29.83 6.36
N ILE A 18 10.37 -28.63 6.95
CA ILE A 18 10.09 -28.41 8.38
C ILE A 18 8.63 -28.72 8.69
N ILE A 19 7.69 -28.18 7.92
CA ILE A 19 6.26 -28.42 8.10
C ILE A 19 5.94 -29.91 7.99
N PHE A 20 6.49 -30.60 7.00
CA PHE A 20 6.29 -32.03 6.80
C PHE A 20 6.86 -32.85 7.96
N LYS A 21 8.05 -32.50 8.47
CA LYS A 21 8.66 -33.12 9.64
C LYS A 21 7.77 -33.00 10.88
N GLU A 22 7.22 -31.83 11.15
CA GLU A 22 6.31 -31.61 12.28
C GLU A 22 5.02 -32.46 12.17
N PHE A 23 4.48 -32.59 10.97
CA PHE A 23 3.33 -33.48 10.74
C PHE A 23 3.67 -34.96 10.96
N LEU A 24 4.86 -35.41 10.53
CA LEU A 24 5.31 -36.76 10.81
C LEU A 24 5.51 -37.03 12.30
N GLN A 25 6.08 -36.08 13.04
CA GLN A 25 6.24 -36.19 14.49
C GLN A 25 4.88 -36.28 15.18
N LEU A 26 3.93 -35.45 14.79
CA LEU A 26 2.57 -35.49 15.33
C LEU A 26 1.89 -36.85 15.03
N TYR A 27 2.04 -37.38 13.82
CA TYR A 27 1.54 -38.69 13.44
C TYR A 27 2.15 -39.80 14.32
N VAL A 28 3.48 -39.81 14.50
CA VAL A 28 4.19 -40.81 15.33
C VAL A 28 3.75 -40.71 16.79
N TYR A 29 3.62 -39.49 17.31
CA TYR A 29 3.14 -39.26 18.66
C TYR A 29 1.72 -39.85 18.86
N MET A 30 0.79 -39.56 17.96
CA MET A 30 -0.58 -40.06 18.01
C MET A 30 -0.66 -41.57 17.82
N LYS A 31 0.25 -42.17 17.02
CA LYS A 31 0.34 -43.62 16.84
C LYS A 31 0.73 -44.31 18.14
N ASN A 32 1.59 -43.72 18.96
CA ASN A 32 1.98 -44.25 20.27
C ASN A 32 0.81 -44.20 21.30
N VAL A 33 -0.14 -43.28 21.10
CA VAL A 33 -1.35 -43.24 21.94
C VAL A 33 -2.36 -44.30 21.50
N HIS A 34 -2.70 -44.30 20.18
CA HIS A 34 -3.58 -45.28 19.60
C HIS A 34 -3.50 -45.26 18.06
N PRO A 35 -3.46 -46.41 17.38
CA PRO A 35 -3.35 -46.44 15.89
C PRO A 35 -4.47 -45.67 15.17
N TYR A 36 -5.71 -45.79 15.63
CA TYR A 36 -6.84 -45.05 15.04
C TYR A 36 -6.75 -43.54 15.26
N ALA A 37 -6.16 -43.07 16.38
CA ALA A 37 -5.92 -41.65 16.63
C ALA A 37 -4.94 -41.06 15.60
N ALA A 38 -3.90 -41.83 15.22
CA ALA A 38 -2.96 -41.41 14.18
C ALA A 38 -3.62 -41.25 12.82
N TYR A 39 -4.47 -42.16 12.41
CA TYR A 39 -5.20 -42.05 11.13
C TYR A 39 -6.21 -40.89 11.17
N ALA A 40 -6.93 -40.68 12.27
CA ALA A 40 -7.85 -39.58 12.43
C ALA A 40 -7.12 -38.22 12.35
N THR A 41 -5.96 -38.10 12.99
CA THR A 41 -5.11 -36.91 12.92
C THR A 41 -4.62 -36.63 11.49
N LEU A 42 -4.12 -37.65 10.81
CA LEU A 42 -3.66 -37.52 9.41
C LEU A 42 -4.81 -37.06 8.51
N THR A 43 -5.97 -37.67 8.64
CA THR A 43 -7.17 -37.30 7.86
C THR A 43 -7.60 -35.87 8.15
N ALA A 44 -7.59 -35.44 9.41
CA ALA A 44 -7.91 -34.06 9.78
C ALA A 44 -6.92 -33.04 9.17
N ILE A 45 -5.60 -33.34 9.20
CA ILE A 45 -4.57 -32.50 8.59
C ILE A 45 -4.80 -32.39 7.08
N VAL A 46 -5.06 -33.50 6.39
CA VAL A 46 -5.33 -33.49 4.94
C VAL A 46 -6.56 -32.67 4.61
N ILE A 47 -7.65 -32.84 5.37
CA ILE A 47 -8.88 -32.05 5.18
C ILE A 47 -8.61 -30.56 5.36
N VAL A 48 -7.93 -30.16 6.44
CA VAL A 48 -7.57 -28.75 6.68
C VAL A 48 -6.69 -28.22 5.55
N PHE A 49 -5.70 -28.96 5.10
CA PHE A 49 -4.84 -28.57 3.98
C PHE A 49 -5.63 -28.39 2.69
N VAL A 50 -6.52 -29.31 2.36
CA VAL A 50 -7.38 -29.20 1.18
C VAL A 50 -8.29 -27.97 1.26
N ILE A 51 -8.98 -27.76 2.38
CA ILE A 51 -9.93 -26.66 2.54
C ILE A 51 -9.20 -25.29 2.54
N TYR A 52 -8.09 -25.14 3.26
CA TYR A 52 -7.43 -23.84 3.46
C TYR A 52 -6.34 -23.53 2.45
N VAL A 53 -5.81 -24.53 1.72
CA VAL A 53 -4.74 -24.33 0.74
C VAL A 53 -5.22 -24.66 -0.68
N ILE A 54 -5.66 -25.89 -0.92
CA ILE A 54 -6.00 -26.35 -2.27
C ILE A 54 -7.25 -25.65 -2.82
N VAL A 55 -8.34 -25.62 -2.06
CA VAL A 55 -9.60 -24.99 -2.51
C VAL A 55 -9.44 -23.49 -2.81
N PRO A 56 -8.79 -22.66 -1.99
CA PRO A 56 -8.51 -21.26 -2.32
C PRO A 56 -7.65 -21.10 -3.56
N ILE A 57 -6.59 -21.93 -3.72
CA ILE A 57 -5.73 -21.89 -4.92
C ILE A 57 -6.54 -22.20 -6.18
N LEU A 58 -7.35 -23.26 -6.16
CA LEU A 58 -8.20 -23.64 -7.30
C LEU A 58 -9.25 -22.55 -7.60
N LYS A 59 -9.84 -21.93 -6.57
CA LYS A 59 -10.76 -20.79 -6.76
C LYS A 59 -10.06 -19.60 -7.43
N ILE A 60 -8.83 -19.27 -7.01
CA ILE A 60 -8.04 -18.19 -7.61
C ILE A 60 -7.71 -18.49 -9.07
N LEU A 61 -7.35 -19.73 -9.39
CA LEU A 61 -7.01 -20.15 -10.76
C LEU A 61 -8.21 -20.18 -11.71
N LYS A 62 -9.41 -20.46 -11.20
CA LYS A 62 -10.66 -20.48 -12.00
C LYS A 62 -11.17 -19.07 -12.34
N ILE A 63 -10.81 -18.03 -11.59
CA ILE A 63 -11.28 -16.66 -11.86
C ILE A 63 -10.61 -16.14 -13.14
N PRO A 64 -11.38 -15.67 -14.15
CA PRO A 64 -10.82 -15.09 -15.36
C PRO A 64 -10.00 -13.84 -15.01
N LYS A 65 -8.86 -13.66 -15.68
CA LYS A 65 -8.05 -12.44 -15.57
C LYS A 65 -8.82 -11.25 -16.13
N ASN A 66 -8.55 -10.07 -15.60
CA ASN A 66 -8.90 -8.83 -16.27
C ASN A 66 -7.97 -8.61 -17.49
N PHE A 67 -8.43 -7.79 -18.43
CA PHE A 67 -7.65 -7.47 -19.63
C PHE A 67 -6.46 -6.60 -19.25
N GLY A 68 -5.26 -7.16 -19.33
CA GLY A 68 -4.01 -6.40 -19.29
C GLY A 68 -3.58 -6.01 -20.71
N PRO A 69 -2.50 -5.24 -20.86
CA PRO A 69 -1.94 -4.89 -22.16
C PRO A 69 -1.45 -6.14 -22.91
N THR A 70 -1.51 -6.10 -24.23
CA THR A 70 -0.96 -7.13 -25.12
C THR A 70 0.42 -6.75 -25.64
N LEU A 71 1.26 -7.75 -25.95
CA LEU A 71 2.51 -7.60 -26.68
C LEU A 71 2.32 -7.74 -28.19
N ASP A 72 1.12 -8.16 -28.60
CA ASP A 72 0.75 -8.38 -29.99
C ASP A 72 -0.03 -7.15 -30.49
N LYS A 73 0.57 -6.39 -31.40
CA LYS A 73 -0.01 -5.15 -31.92
C LYS A 73 -1.30 -5.40 -32.72
N ASP A 74 -1.41 -6.54 -33.38
CA ASP A 74 -2.58 -6.88 -34.19
C ASP A 74 -3.82 -7.14 -33.31
N LYS A 75 -3.63 -7.49 -32.04
CA LYS A 75 -4.72 -7.70 -31.07
C LYS A 75 -5.13 -6.42 -30.32
N GLU A 76 -4.43 -5.30 -30.53
CA GLU A 76 -4.75 -4.04 -29.84
C GLU A 76 -6.18 -3.55 -30.15
N PRO A 77 -6.64 -3.53 -31.43
CA PRO A 77 -7.99 -3.04 -31.75
C PRO A 77 -9.10 -3.88 -31.09
N GLU A 78 -8.95 -5.20 -31.07
CA GLU A 78 -9.89 -6.10 -30.40
C GLU A 78 -9.94 -5.83 -28.90
N LEU A 79 -8.77 -5.65 -28.27
CA LEU A 79 -8.65 -5.35 -26.86
C LEU A 79 -9.29 -3.99 -26.50
N ILE A 80 -9.13 -2.97 -27.37
CA ILE A 80 -9.76 -1.66 -27.21
C ILE A 80 -11.28 -1.83 -27.21
N SER A 81 -11.83 -2.52 -28.20
CA SER A 81 -13.26 -2.78 -28.30
C SER A 81 -13.80 -3.48 -27.05
N GLN A 82 -13.14 -4.55 -26.59
CA GLN A 82 -13.52 -5.29 -25.39
C GLN A 82 -13.47 -4.41 -24.13
N LYS A 83 -12.48 -3.50 -24.01
CA LYS A 83 -12.37 -2.57 -22.88
C LYS A 83 -13.47 -1.51 -22.93
N ILE A 84 -13.78 -0.95 -24.10
CA ILE A 84 -14.87 0.04 -24.26
C ILE A 84 -16.21 -0.58 -23.89
N GLU A 85 -16.50 -1.80 -24.36
CA GLU A 85 -17.71 -2.53 -23.96
C GLU A 85 -17.85 -2.69 -22.44
N ARG A 86 -16.73 -2.93 -21.76
CA ARG A 86 -16.69 -3.00 -20.31
C ARG A 86 -16.93 -1.64 -19.67
N PHE A 87 -16.36 -0.56 -20.23
CA PHE A 87 -16.57 0.81 -19.76
C PHE A 87 -18.04 1.25 -19.87
N ARG A 88 -18.79 0.82 -20.88
CA ARG A 88 -20.24 1.06 -20.97
C ARG A 88 -21.03 0.49 -19.78
N LYS A 89 -20.49 -0.54 -19.12
CA LYS A 89 -21.08 -1.18 -17.94
C LYS A 89 -20.46 -0.68 -16.63
N ASN A 90 -19.50 0.24 -16.70
CA ASN A 90 -18.77 0.73 -15.54
C ASN A 90 -19.65 1.61 -14.65
N LYS A 91 -19.72 1.26 -13.37
CA LYS A 91 -20.57 1.95 -12.39
C LYS A 91 -20.14 3.41 -12.19
N PHE A 92 -18.83 3.65 -12.06
CA PHE A 92 -18.32 5.00 -11.87
C PHE A 92 -18.64 5.94 -13.04
N LEU A 93 -18.41 5.49 -14.28
CA LEU A 93 -18.72 6.30 -15.47
C LEU A 93 -20.23 6.60 -15.57
N LYS A 94 -21.09 5.67 -15.17
CA LYS A 94 -22.53 5.87 -15.11
C LYS A 94 -22.92 6.89 -14.02
N GLU A 95 -22.27 6.84 -12.86
CA GLU A 95 -22.50 7.80 -11.77
C GLU A 95 -21.99 9.21 -12.11
N GLN A 96 -21.07 9.34 -13.05
CA GLN A 96 -20.58 10.62 -13.60
C GLN A 96 -21.38 11.10 -14.81
N ASP A 97 -22.48 10.45 -15.17
CA ASP A 97 -23.31 10.75 -16.34
C ASP A 97 -22.47 10.85 -17.64
N PHE A 98 -21.44 9.98 -17.78
CA PHE A 98 -20.58 9.99 -18.94
C PHE A 98 -21.38 9.61 -20.21
N ASP A 99 -21.38 10.51 -21.19
CA ASP A 99 -22.08 10.30 -22.45
C ASP A 99 -21.35 9.31 -23.35
N PHE A 100 -21.97 8.17 -23.62
CA PHE A 100 -21.47 7.13 -24.51
C PHE A 100 -22.04 7.21 -25.95
N SER A 101 -22.89 8.20 -26.28
CA SER A 101 -23.56 8.29 -27.57
C SER A 101 -22.58 8.44 -28.73
N GLU A 102 -21.50 9.22 -28.53
CA GLU A 102 -20.46 9.48 -29.52
C GLU A 102 -19.24 8.57 -29.38
N ILE A 103 -19.28 7.56 -28.53
CA ILE A 103 -18.16 6.66 -28.27
C ILE A 103 -18.20 5.47 -29.22
N GLY A 104 -17.28 5.46 -30.19
CA GLY A 104 -16.99 4.31 -31.05
C GLY A 104 -16.11 3.25 -30.40
N ASN A 105 -15.70 2.25 -31.18
CA ASN A 105 -14.76 1.20 -30.74
C ASN A 105 -13.33 1.45 -31.23
N ASP A 106 -12.93 2.72 -31.25
CA ASP A 106 -11.63 3.20 -31.73
C ASP A 106 -10.75 3.72 -30.59
N LYS A 107 -9.50 3.98 -30.92
CA LYS A 107 -8.48 4.44 -29.94
C LYS A 107 -8.75 5.86 -29.43
N GLU A 108 -9.39 6.70 -30.24
CA GLU A 108 -9.73 8.07 -29.83
C GLU A 108 -10.82 8.05 -28.76
N SER A 109 -11.89 7.31 -29.00
CA SER A 109 -12.98 7.08 -28.06
C SER A 109 -12.47 6.46 -26.76
N TYR A 110 -11.57 5.48 -26.87
CA TYR A 110 -10.90 4.89 -25.71
C TYR A 110 -10.15 5.95 -24.87
N ASN A 111 -9.39 6.82 -25.53
CA ASN A 111 -8.63 7.88 -24.86
C ASN A 111 -9.53 8.93 -24.19
N LYS A 112 -10.70 9.24 -24.76
CA LYS A 112 -11.70 10.13 -24.14
C LYS A 112 -12.16 9.56 -22.79
N ILE A 113 -12.47 8.29 -22.74
CA ILE A 113 -12.86 7.60 -21.49
C ILE A 113 -11.69 7.60 -20.49
N LEU A 114 -10.47 7.29 -20.97
CA LEU A 114 -9.28 7.25 -20.10
C LEU A 114 -8.97 8.58 -19.44
N LYS A 115 -9.27 9.74 -20.07
CA LYS A 115 -9.07 11.06 -19.43
C LYS A 115 -9.89 11.19 -18.16
N VAL A 116 -11.14 10.73 -18.15
CA VAL A 116 -12.02 10.76 -16.97
C VAL A 116 -11.51 9.80 -15.89
N LEU A 117 -11.22 8.57 -16.27
CA LEU A 117 -10.75 7.53 -15.33
C LEU A 117 -9.37 7.90 -14.72
N SER A 118 -8.44 8.42 -15.53
CA SER A 118 -7.11 8.82 -15.04
C SER A 118 -7.18 10.04 -14.11
N LYS A 119 -8.11 10.97 -14.33
CA LYS A 119 -8.34 12.10 -13.43
C LYS A 119 -8.78 11.59 -12.06
N GLU A 120 -9.77 10.72 -12.02
CA GLU A 120 -10.25 10.11 -10.77
C GLU A 120 -9.16 9.29 -10.08
N THR A 121 -8.42 8.47 -10.85
CA THR A 121 -7.29 7.70 -10.31
C THR A 121 -6.23 8.59 -9.68
N SER A 122 -5.99 9.77 -10.25
CA SER A 122 -5.06 10.76 -9.68
C SER A 122 -5.55 11.28 -8.33
N GLU A 123 -6.83 11.58 -8.18
CA GLU A 123 -7.39 12.04 -6.89
C GLU A 123 -7.37 10.91 -5.83
N VAL A 124 -7.77 9.71 -6.22
CA VAL A 124 -7.67 8.53 -5.34
C VAL A 124 -6.21 8.29 -4.91
N ARG A 125 -5.26 8.39 -5.84
CA ARG A 125 -3.81 8.26 -5.56
C ARG A 125 -3.38 9.31 -4.55
N LYS A 126 -3.66 10.59 -4.78
CA LYS A 126 -3.30 11.67 -3.85
C LYS A 126 -3.83 11.40 -2.44
N SER A 127 -5.10 11.02 -2.34
CA SER A 127 -5.73 10.70 -1.05
C SER A 127 -5.05 9.53 -0.36
N ARG A 128 -4.84 8.41 -1.05
CA ARG A 128 -4.28 7.18 -0.44
C ARG A 128 -2.80 7.32 -0.09
N VAL A 129 -2.01 7.96 -0.96
CA VAL A 129 -0.59 8.21 -0.70
C VAL A 129 -0.42 9.16 0.49
N SER A 130 -1.22 10.23 0.58
CA SER A 130 -1.20 11.12 1.74
C SER A 130 -1.60 10.41 3.04
N GLN A 131 -2.62 9.56 3.00
CA GLN A 131 -3.03 8.77 4.17
C GLN A 131 -1.94 7.81 4.63
N LEU A 132 -1.27 7.11 3.69
CA LEU A 132 -0.19 6.19 4.03
C LEU A 132 1.00 6.95 4.60
N PHE A 133 1.39 8.07 3.98
CA PHE A 133 2.45 8.94 4.48
C PHE A 133 2.23 9.29 5.97
N TYR A 134 1.05 9.80 6.32
CA TYR A 134 0.72 10.12 7.71
C TYR A 134 0.74 8.90 8.63
N SER A 135 0.14 7.80 8.18
CA SER A 135 0.04 6.60 9.01
C SER A 135 1.41 6.01 9.35
N THR A 136 2.32 5.95 8.37
CA THR A 136 3.66 5.35 8.56
C THR A 136 4.64 6.32 9.21
N ALA A 137 4.54 7.62 8.93
CA ALA A 137 5.31 8.62 9.68
C ALA A 137 4.96 8.66 11.18
N ILE A 138 3.80 8.14 11.57
CA ILE A 138 3.36 8.05 12.97
C ILE A 138 3.75 6.71 13.60
N ALA A 139 3.67 5.60 12.88
CA ALA A 139 3.70 4.26 13.46
C ALA A 139 5.04 3.89 14.10
N GLN A 140 6.17 4.35 13.57
CA GLN A 140 7.54 4.11 14.09
C GLN A 140 7.85 2.66 14.50
N ASN A 141 7.14 1.71 13.92
CA ASN A 141 7.30 0.30 14.20
C ASN A 141 7.30 -0.45 12.87
N GLY A 142 8.46 -0.94 12.46
CA GLY A 142 8.66 -1.59 11.16
C GLY A 142 7.67 -2.72 10.86
N PHE A 143 7.17 -3.43 11.87
CA PHE A 143 6.15 -4.47 11.68
C PHE A 143 4.77 -3.85 11.38
N LEU A 144 4.36 -2.82 12.12
CA LEU A 144 3.11 -2.10 11.85
C LEU A 144 3.16 -1.40 10.49
N ASP A 145 4.30 -0.80 10.13
CA ASP A 145 4.51 -0.17 8.84
C ASP A 145 4.33 -1.17 7.69
N ALA A 146 4.91 -2.36 7.82
CA ALA A 146 4.75 -3.42 6.83
C ALA A 146 3.27 -3.83 6.65
N ILE A 147 2.51 -3.96 7.74
CA ILE A 147 1.07 -4.27 7.70
C ILE A 147 0.28 -3.11 7.06
N LEU A 148 0.57 -1.87 7.44
CA LEU A 148 -0.09 -0.68 6.90
C LEU A 148 0.16 -0.55 5.39
N ILE A 149 1.42 -0.70 4.95
CA ILE A 149 1.80 -0.65 3.53
C ILE A 149 1.11 -1.77 2.75
N LEU A 150 1.12 -3.00 3.26
CA LEU A 150 0.49 -4.12 2.59
C LEU A 150 -1.02 -3.92 2.46
N SER A 151 -1.68 -3.52 3.54
CA SER A 151 -3.12 -3.26 3.55
C SER A 151 -3.51 -2.10 2.64
N ALA A 152 -2.79 -0.98 2.72
CA ALA A 152 -2.99 0.18 1.86
C ALA A 152 -2.79 -0.18 0.39
N SER A 153 -1.73 -0.94 0.07
CA SER A 153 -1.42 -1.38 -1.29
C SER A 153 -2.50 -2.26 -1.88
N ILE A 154 -2.96 -3.28 -1.13
CA ILE A 154 -4.03 -4.18 -1.59
C ILE A 154 -5.32 -3.40 -1.83
N ASN A 155 -5.70 -2.51 -0.92
CA ASN A 155 -6.91 -1.72 -1.05
C ASN A 155 -6.83 -0.74 -2.22
N HIS A 156 -5.68 -0.08 -2.40
CA HIS A 156 -5.48 0.85 -3.50
C HIS A 156 -5.48 0.15 -4.87
N ILE A 157 -4.82 -1.01 -4.99
CA ILE A 157 -4.90 -1.84 -6.20
C ILE A 157 -6.36 -2.19 -6.51
N LYS A 158 -7.13 -2.62 -5.49
CA LYS A 158 -8.57 -2.93 -5.66
C LYS A 158 -9.36 -1.74 -6.16
N GLU A 159 -9.15 -0.56 -5.59
CA GLU A 159 -9.84 0.67 -6.00
C GLU A 159 -9.57 1.00 -7.48
N ILE A 160 -8.32 0.93 -7.93
CA ILE A 160 -7.97 1.18 -9.33
C ILE A 160 -8.60 0.12 -10.25
N PHE A 161 -8.54 -1.18 -9.90
CA PHE A 161 -9.20 -2.21 -10.70
C PHE A 161 -10.71 -2.03 -10.77
N LEU A 162 -11.36 -1.65 -9.66
CA LEU A 162 -12.79 -1.37 -9.66
C LEU A 162 -13.13 -0.17 -10.54
N LEU A 163 -12.28 0.86 -10.49
CA LEU A 163 -12.47 2.06 -11.31
C LEU A 163 -12.36 1.75 -12.82
N TYR A 164 -11.35 0.97 -13.25
CA TYR A 164 -11.13 0.66 -14.66
C TYR A 164 -11.91 -0.55 -15.16
N ASN A 165 -12.10 -1.57 -14.34
CA ASN A 165 -12.64 -2.86 -14.78
C ASN A 165 -13.99 -3.20 -14.15
N GLY A 166 -14.47 -2.41 -13.19
CA GLY A 166 -15.69 -2.70 -12.42
C GLY A 166 -15.60 -3.94 -11.53
N ARG A 167 -14.47 -4.64 -11.55
CA ARG A 167 -14.21 -5.84 -10.73
C ARG A 167 -12.73 -6.02 -10.45
N VAL A 168 -12.43 -6.78 -9.41
CA VAL A 168 -11.06 -7.19 -9.06
C VAL A 168 -11.07 -8.66 -8.66
N SER A 169 -10.03 -9.39 -9.03
CA SER A 169 -9.80 -10.78 -8.62
C SER A 169 -8.50 -10.92 -7.83
N ASN A 170 -8.40 -11.97 -7.02
CA ASN A 170 -7.14 -12.29 -6.34
C ASN A 170 -6.00 -12.57 -7.34
N ARG A 171 -6.34 -13.03 -8.55
CA ARG A 171 -5.37 -13.25 -9.63
C ARG A 171 -4.80 -11.92 -10.15
N ASP A 172 -5.63 -10.88 -10.23
CA ASP A 172 -5.17 -9.53 -10.58
C ASP A 172 -4.23 -8.97 -9.52
N LEU A 173 -4.57 -9.13 -8.24
CA LEU A 173 -3.72 -8.72 -7.12
C LEU A 173 -2.35 -9.40 -7.16
N LEU A 174 -2.32 -10.72 -7.42
CA LEU A 174 -1.06 -11.46 -7.58
C LEU A 174 -0.25 -11.00 -8.80
N THR A 175 -0.94 -10.69 -9.92
CA THR A 175 -0.30 -10.18 -11.13
C THR A 175 0.38 -8.85 -10.87
N ILE A 176 -0.32 -7.90 -10.23
CA ILE A 176 0.26 -6.61 -9.86
C ILE A 176 1.36 -6.77 -8.82
N GLY A 177 1.17 -7.58 -7.79
CA GLY A 177 2.20 -7.86 -6.79
C GLY A 177 3.51 -8.34 -7.42
N LYS A 178 3.45 -9.24 -8.41
CA LYS A 178 4.63 -9.68 -9.18
C LYS A 178 5.27 -8.54 -9.95
N LYS A 179 4.47 -7.69 -10.63
CA LYS A 179 4.98 -6.56 -11.41
C LYS A 179 5.62 -5.50 -10.52
N VAL A 180 5.04 -5.21 -9.36
CA VAL A 180 5.63 -4.32 -8.36
C VAL A 180 6.98 -4.87 -7.88
N TYR A 181 7.05 -6.15 -7.52
CA TYR A 181 8.29 -6.79 -7.11
C TYR A 181 9.39 -6.68 -8.18
N TYR A 182 9.07 -6.98 -9.45
CA TYR A 182 10.02 -6.81 -10.55
C TYR A 182 10.43 -5.35 -10.76
N SER A 183 9.51 -4.41 -10.66
CA SER A 183 9.79 -2.98 -10.76
C SER A 183 10.76 -2.50 -9.67
N MET A 184 10.59 -3.00 -8.44
CA MET A 184 11.52 -2.68 -7.34
C MET A 184 12.91 -3.27 -7.57
N ALA A 185 12.98 -4.51 -8.09
CA ALA A 185 14.26 -5.15 -8.40
C ALA A 185 15.04 -4.47 -9.53
N ILE A 186 14.36 -3.79 -10.47
CA ILE A 186 14.99 -3.08 -11.59
C ILE A 186 15.33 -1.63 -11.21
N GLY A 187 14.47 -1.00 -10.40
CA GLY A 187 14.52 0.45 -10.16
C GLY A 187 15.48 0.92 -9.06
N GLY A 188 16.18 -0.01 -8.39
CA GLY A 188 17.19 0.31 -7.38
C GLY A 188 16.78 1.31 -6.28
N SER A 189 17.70 1.59 -5.38
CA SER A 189 17.58 2.61 -4.31
C SER A 189 17.96 4.02 -4.77
N GLU A 190 18.41 4.19 -6.03
CA GLU A 190 19.04 5.42 -6.55
C GLU A 190 18.25 6.73 -6.38
N GLY A 191 16.92 6.65 -6.24
CA GLY A 191 16.10 7.85 -6.06
C GLY A 191 15.76 8.16 -4.60
N VAL A 192 15.89 7.18 -3.70
CA VAL A 192 15.51 7.35 -2.29
C VAL A 192 16.46 8.31 -1.58
N GLU A 193 17.77 8.15 -1.77
CA GLU A 193 18.80 8.99 -1.16
C GLU A 193 18.65 10.45 -1.56
N TYR A 194 18.54 10.72 -2.88
CA TYR A 194 18.43 12.09 -3.38
C TYR A 194 17.22 12.84 -2.83
N VAL A 195 16.05 12.19 -2.80
CA VAL A 195 14.82 12.86 -2.33
C VAL A 195 14.78 12.94 -0.81
N THR A 196 15.39 11.97 -0.13
CA THR A 196 15.54 12.00 1.32
C THR A 196 16.43 13.19 1.72
N GLU A 197 17.56 13.40 1.06
CA GLU A 197 18.42 14.57 1.27
C GLU A 197 17.69 15.88 1.00
N GLU A 198 16.89 15.96 -0.07
CA GLU A 198 16.11 17.16 -0.37
C GLU A 198 15.02 17.44 0.69
N ILE A 199 14.37 16.38 1.21
CA ILE A 199 13.43 16.53 2.32
C ILE A 199 14.16 17.02 3.57
N PHE A 200 15.28 16.40 3.92
CA PHE A 200 16.09 16.84 5.08
C PHE A 200 16.59 18.28 4.94
N SER A 201 17.00 18.70 3.73
CA SER A 201 17.43 20.08 3.49
C SER A 201 16.34 21.11 3.77
N LYS A 202 15.07 20.78 3.51
CA LYS A 202 13.94 21.65 3.86
C LYS A 202 13.77 21.87 5.38
N PHE A 203 14.24 20.94 6.18
CA PHE A 203 14.22 21.01 7.64
C PHE A 203 15.55 21.46 8.27
N ALA A 204 16.59 21.68 7.48
CA ALA A 204 17.89 22.17 7.93
C ALA A 204 17.85 23.67 8.32
N VAL A 205 16.88 24.06 9.14
CA VAL A 205 16.71 25.42 9.67
C VAL A 205 17.20 25.42 11.13
N ASP A 206 18.07 26.35 11.48
CA ASP A 206 18.69 26.37 12.80
C ASP A 206 17.68 26.44 13.96
N SER A 207 16.55 27.10 13.75
CA SER A 207 15.46 27.14 14.74
C SER A 207 14.87 25.78 15.09
N LEU A 208 14.97 24.78 14.19
CA LEU A 208 14.45 23.44 14.44
C LEU A 208 15.42 22.58 15.25
N LYS A 209 16.73 22.88 15.23
CA LYS A 209 17.74 22.14 15.99
C LYS A 209 17.55 22.22 17.51
N SER A 210 16.82 23.23 17.97
CA SER A 210 16.48 23.41 19.39
C SER A 210 15.32 22.52 19.87
N ILE A 211 14.63 21.84 18.96
CA ILE A 211 13.49 20.96 19.31
C ILE A 211 14.04 19.61 19.81
N PRO A 212 13.65 19.17 21.02
CA PRO A 212 14.02 17.86 21.52
C PRO A 212 13.53 16.75 20.57
N PHE A 213 14.38 15.75 20.31
CA PHE A 213 14.06 14.58 19.45
C PHE A 213 13.76 14.92 17.98
N ILE A 214 14.22 16.05 17.48
CA ILE A 214 14.00 16.48 16.10
C ILE A 214 14.46 15.42 15.07
N ASP A 215 15.59 14.75 15.35
CA ASP A 215 16.13 13.70 14.47
C ASP A 215 15.15 12.51 14.32
N LYS A 216 14.45 12.15 15.39
CA LYS A 216 13.41 11.10 15.33
C LYS A 216 12.21 11.53 14.49
N ILE A 217 11.84 12.82 14.57
CA ILE A 217 10.76 13.37 13.74
C ILE A 217 11.16 13.32 12.27
N PHE A 218 12.40 13.69 11.95
CA PHE A 218 12.90 13.66 10.57
C PHE A 218 12.98 12.22 10.02
N SER A 219 13.51 11.30 10.81
CA SER A 219 13.54 9.88 10.43
C SER A 219 12.13 9.37 10.10
N SER A 220 11.13 9.68 10.93
CA SER A 220 9.75 9.27 10.68
C SER A 220 9.13 9.90 9.43
N ILE A 221 9.46 11.16 9.15
CA ILE A 221 9.01 11.82 7.91
C ILE A 221 9.66 11.15 6.70
N ALA A 222 10.95 10.79 6.77
CA ALA A 222 11.66 10.09 5.73
C ALA A 222 11.05 8.69 5.47
N ASP A 223 10.79 7.93 6.53
CA ASP A 223 10.16 6.61 6.45
C ASP A 223 8.75 6.72 5.83
N GLY A 224 7.96 7.69 6.28
CA GLY A 224 6.65 7.98 5.70
C GLY A 224 6.73 8.31 4.21
N PHE A 225 7.75 9.08 3.80
CA PHE A 225 7.98 9.42 2.39
C PHE A 225 8.36 8.20 1.54
N VAL A 226 9.25 7.34 2.02
CA VAL A 226 9.62 6.10 1.33
C VAL A 226 8.39 5.22 1.10
N ASN A 227 7.52 5.10 2.10
CA ASN A 227 6.28 4.34 2.01
C ASN A 227 5.27 4.98 1.05
N ALA A 228 5.17 6.32 1.03
CA ALA A 228 4.38 7.07 0.08
C ALA A 228 4.87 6.87 -1.37
N ALA A 229 6.19 6.87 -1.59
CA ALA A 229 6.80 6.61 -2.90
C ALA A 229 6.51 5.17 -3.36
N LEU A 230 6.58 4.19 -2.46
CA LEU A 230 6.22 2.80 -2.76
C LEU A 230 4.75 2.68 -3.19
N LEU A 231 3.81 3.29 -2.45
CA LEU A 231 2.39 3.26 -2.83
C LEU A 231 2.14 4.01 -4.15
N THR A 232 2.85 5.11 -4.39
CA THR A 232 2.81 5.84 -5.66
C THR A 232 3.25 4.94 -6.81
N ARG A 233 4.33 4.19 -6.66
CA ARG A 233 4.80 3.20 -7.63
C ARG A 233 3.75 2.13 -7.91
N ILE A 234 3.18 1.55 -6.86
CA ILE A 234 2.11 0.55 -6.96
C ILE A 234 0.92 1.11 -7.73
N SER A 235 0.53 2.34 -7.44
CA SER A 235 -0.56 3.04 -8.10
C SER A 235 -0.35 3.17 -9.61
N TYR A 236 0.81 3.68 -10.03
CA TYR A 236 1.10 3.86 -11.46
C TYR A 236 1.25 2.53 -12.21
N ILE A 237 1.88 1.52 -11.61
CA ILE A 237 1.96 0.18 -12.22
C ILE A 237 0.56 -0.39 -12.42
N THR A 238 -0.31 -0.24 -11.43
CA THR A 238 -1.68 -0.75 -11.51
C THR A 238 -2.50 0.00 -12.55
N GLU A 239 -2.40 1.33 -12.57
CA GLU A 239 -3.05 2.17 -13.57
C GLU A 239 -2.57 1.85 -14.98
N ASN A 240 -1.25 1.78 -15.20
CA ASN A 240 -0.67 1.44 -16.49
C ASN A 240 -1.12 0.06 -16.97
N TYR A 241 -1.16 -0.93 -16.07
CA TYR A 241 -1.69 -2.26 -16.39
C TYR A 241 -3.15 -2.23 -16.83
N CYS A 242 -3.96 -1.36 -16.22
CA CYS A 242 -5.38 -1.23 -16.56
C CYS A 242 -5.61 -0.41 -17.84
N LYS A 243 -4.85 0.67 -18.06
CA LYS A 243 -5.10 1.61 -19.16
C LYS A 243 -4.38 1.26 -20.45
N LEU A 244 -3.18 0.67 -20.39
CA LEU A 244 -2.45 0.35 -21.61
C LEU A 244 -3.15 -0.79 -22.38
N THR A 245 -3.17 -0.67 -23.68
CA THR A 245 -3.72 -1.67 -24.60
C THR A 245 -2.62 -2.47 -25.25
N TYR A 246 -1.54 -1.80 -25.66
CA TYR A 246 -0.36 -2.39 -26.26
C TYR A 246 0.91 -1.96 -25.52
N ILE A 247 1.88 -2.85 -25.43
CA ILE A 247 3.22 -2.61 -24.90
C ILE A 247 4.23 -3.36 -25.77
N GLU A 248 5.36 -2.74 -26.08
CA GLU A 248 6.46 -3.42 -26.78
C GLU A 248 7.23 -4.35 -25.86
N ASN A 249 7.37 -3.93 -24.59
CA ASN A 249 8.06 -4.69 -23.57
C ASN A 249 7.28 -4.63 -22.24
N GLU A 250 7.38 -5.67 -21.44
CA GLU A 250 6.79 -5.66 -20.08
C GLU A 250 7.31 -4.50 -19.20
N LYS A 251 8.49 -3.96 -19.52
CA LYS A 251 9.06 -2.80 -18.81
C LYS A 251 8.28 -1.50 -19.03
N ASP A 252 7.52 -1.39 -20.10
CA ASP A 252 6.74 -0.19 -20.45
C ASP A 252 5.62 0.09 -19.42
N ILE A 253 5.25 -0.92 -18.64
CA ILE A 253 4.30 -0.76 -17.53
C ILE A 253 4.95 -0.02 -16.36
N TYR A 254 6.28 -0.05 -16.25
CA TYR A 254 7.00 0.44 -15.08
C TYR A 254 7.45 1.89 -15.29
N PRO A 255 6.91 2.83 -14.48
CA PRO A 255 7.42 4.20 -14.50
C PRO A 255 8.85 4.26 -13.96
N SER A 256 9.62 5.25 -14.43
CA SER A 256 10.98 5.46 -13.94
C SER A 256 10.99 5.81 -12.44
N ALA A 257 12.07 5.48 -11.74
CA ALA A 257 12.22 5.79 -10.32
C ALA A 257 12.11 7.30 -10.07
N HIS A 258 12.79 8.12 -10.88
CA HIS A 258 12.73 9.57 -10.81
C HIS A 258 11.30 10.13 -10.91
N PHE A 259 10.51 9.64 -11.87
CA PHE A 259 9.11 10.03 -12.01
C PHE A 259 8.28 9.67 -10.75
N ILE A 260 8.48 8.49 -10.18
CA ILE A 260 7.77 8.04 -8.97
C ILE A 260 8.10 8.94 -7.78
N PHE A 261 9.39 9.23 -7.56
CA PHE A 261 9.80 10.06 -6.44
C PHE A 261 9.29 11.49 -6.58
N ASN A 262 9.35 12.08 -7.78
CA ASN A 262 8.78 13.41 -8.03
C ASN A 262 7.28 13.43 -7.82
N SER A 263 6.56 12.39 -8.26
CA SER A 263 5.11 12.29 -8.03
C SER A 263 4.78 12.16 -6.53
N ALA A 264 5.50 11.32 -5.80
CA ALA A 264 5.33 11.19 -4.36
C ALA A 264 5.63 12.51 -3.62
N LYS A 265 6.72 13.19 -4.02
CA LYS A 265 7.10 14.51 -3.51
C LYS A 265 5.98 15.53 -3.73
N ASN A 266 5.45 15.63 -4.93
CA ASN A 266 4.36 16.55 -5.25
C ASN A 266 3.09 16.27 -4.42
N ILE A 267 2.79 15.00 -4.17
CA ILE A 267 1.65 14.60 -3.34
C ILE A 267 1.88 14.94 -1.87
N THR A 268 3.09 14.73 -1.35
CA THR A 268 3.40 14.88 0.08
C THR A 268 3.93 16.26 0.45
N SER A 269 4.38 17.08 -0.53
CA SER A 269 5.06 18.37 -0.28
C SER A 269 4.24 19.31 0.60
N HIS A 270 2.97 19.50 0.28
CA HIS A 270 2.09 20.34 1.08
C HIS A 270 1.97 19.88 2.55
N THR A 271 1.96 18.57 2.75
CA THR A 271 1.96 17.96 4.08
C THR A 271 3.27 18.20 4.82
N ILE A 272 4.39 18.02 4.13
CA ILE A 272 5.73 18.25 4.65
C ILE A 272 5.90 19.73 5.01
N ASP A 273 5.45 20.64 4.16
CA ASP A 273 5.52 22.08 4.42
C ASP A 273 4.66 22.50 5.62
N LYS A 274 3.46 21.94 5.77
CA LYS A 274 2.62 22.15 6.98
C LYS A 274 3.24 21.57 8.25
N LEU A 275 3.93 20.42 8.14
CA LEU A 275 4.70 19.86 9.26
C LEU A 275 5.82 20.80 9.68
N LYS A 276 6.59 21.32 8.71
CA LYS A 276 7.65 22.29 8.94
C LYS A 276 7.13 23.54 9.65
N GLU A 277 6.06 24.15 9.14
CA GLU A 277 5.44 25.33 9.78
C GLU A 277 4.98 25.03 11.21
N SER A 278 4.41 23.85 11.44
CA SER A 278 3.97 23.46 12.79
C SER A 278 5.16 23.30 13.72
N LEU A 279 6.28 22.74 13.26
CA LEU A 279 7.51 22.61 14.04
C LEU A 279 8.11 23.97 14.35
N ILE A 280 8.17 24.91 13.39
CA ILE A 280 8.66 26.27 13.62
C ILE A 280 7.79 26.99 14.64
N LYS A 281 6.45 26.89 14.55
CA LYS A 281 5.55 27.49 15.54
C LYS A 281 5.77 26.91 16.94
N MET A 282 6.19 25.65 17.07
CA MET A 282 6.54 25.07 18.36
C MET A 282 7.75 25.71 19.03
N THR A 283 8.68 26.27 18.27
CA THR A 283 9.86 26.97 18.83
C THR A 283 9.54 28.37 19.34
N VAL A 284 8.44 28.97 18.88
CA VAL A 284 8.07 30.37 19.16
C VAL A 284 6.94 30.47 20.19
N ASP A 285 6.07 29.46 20.29
CA ASP A 285 4.87 29.49 21.11
C ASP A 285 5.08 28.83 22.48
N SER A 286 5.17 29.63 23.53
CA SER A 286 5.32 29.18 24.92
C SER A 286 4.11 28.41 25.48
N SER A 287 2.98 28.37 24.75
CA SER A 287 1.77 27.61 25.11
C SER A 287 1.86 26.12 24.76
N PHE A 288 2.96 25.68 24.15
CA PHE A 288 3.18 24.29 23.83
C PHE A 288 3.42 23.46 25.09
N ASN A 289 2.66 22.40 25.22
CA ASN A 289 2.73 21.51 26.38
C ASN A 289 3.98 20.63 26.25
N PHE A 290 5.13 21.13 26.73
CA PHE A 290 6.43 20.44 26.70
C PHE A 290 6.35 19.02 27.29
N ALA A 291 5.44 18.79 28.26
CA ALA A 291 5.21 17.46 28.83
C ALA A 291 4.63 16.49 27.78
N LEU A 292 3.69 16.91 26.93
CA LEU A 292 3.13 16.10 25.85
C LEU A 292 4.15 15.87 24.73
N ILE A 293 4.98 16.86 24.43
CA ILE A 293 6.08 16.74 23.46
C ILE A 293 7.15 15.78 23.96
N ALA A 294 7.52 15.84 25.21
CA ALA A 294 8.50 14.94 25.81
C ALA A 294 8.04 13.48 25.80
N VAL A 295 6.71 13.27 25.94
CA VAL A 295 6.11 11.93 25.95
C VAL A 295 5.86 11.37 24.54
N ASN A 296 5.42 12.20 23.61
CA ASN A 296 5.14 11.80 22.23
C ASN A 296 5.30 12.96 21.25
N PRO A 297 6.54 13.39 20.96
CA PRO A 297 6.82 14.57 20.11
C PRO A 297 6.25 14.39 18.70
N ILE A 298 6.39 13.22 18.13
CA ILE A 298 5.98 12.92 16.75
C ILE A 298 4.46 12.87 16.65
N GLY A 299 3.80 12.13 17.52
CA GLY A 299 2.35 12.04 17.55
C GLY A 299 1.65 13.38 17.78
N TYR A 300 2.24 14.26 18.58
CA TYR A 300 1.71 15.59 18.82
C TYR A 300 1.81 16.50 17.59
N VAL A 301 2.98 16.54 16.95
CA VAL A 301 3.20 17.35 15.73
C VAL A 301 2.36 16.87 14.57
N LEU A 302 2.34 15.55 14.34
CA LEU A 302 1.58 14.94 13.25
C LEU A 302 0.07 15.06 13.50
N GLY A 303 -0.39 14.91 14.73
CA GLY A 303 -1.80 15.10 15.08
C GLY A 303 -2.30 16.50 14.74
N LYS A 304 -1.52 17.55 15.04
CA LYS A 304 -1.85 18.93 14.65
C LYS A 304 -1.80 19.17 13.14
N SER A 305 -0.88 18.48 12.43
CA SER A 305 -0.77 18.62 10.98
C SER A 305 -1.93 17.93 10.25
N ILE A 306 -2.42 16.81 10.76
CA ILE A 306 -3.58 16.09 10.24
C ILE A 306 -4.84 16.96 10.34
N ASP A 307 -5.00 17.74 11.41
CA ASP A 307 -6.14 18.65 11.58
C ASP A 307 -6.27 19.66 10.44
N LYS A 308 -5.14 20.12 9.92
CA LYS A 308 -5.06 21.16 8.89
C LYS A 308 -5.02 20.60 7.45
N SER A 309 -5.06 19.29 7.28
CA SER A 309 -5.00 18.66 5.94
C SER A 309 -6.38 18.48 5.35
N ASP A 310 -6.65 19.12 4.20
CA ASP A 310 -7.91 19.01 3.47
C ASP A 310 -7.99 17.77 2.58
N SER A 311 -6.86 17.08 2.38
CA SER A 311 -6.75 15.89 1.51
C SER A 311 -7.12 14.56 2.19
N ILE A 312 -7.49 14.57 3.48
CA ILE A 312 -7.82 13.37 4.26
C ILE A 312 -9.30 13.41 4.66
N ASP A 313 -10.00 12.31 4.41
CA ASP A 313 -11.39 12.08 4.85
C ASP A 313 -11.51 12.25 6.37
N PHE A 314 -12.57 12.97 6.81
CA PHE A 314 -12.79 13.31 8.21
C PHE A 314 -12.83 12.09 9.14
N THR A 315 -13.47 10.99 8.73
CA THR A 315 -13.55 9.75 9.52
C THR A 315 -12.19 9.10 9.72
N LYS A 316 -11.29 9.25 8.74
CA LYS A 316 -9.92 8.74 8.80
C LYS A 316 -9.00 9.69 9.56
N LYS A 317 -9.25 11.02 9.53
CA LYS A 317 -8.54 12.00 10.35
C LYS A 317 -8.64 11.68 11.85
N GLU A 318 -9.81 11.38 12.35
CA GLU A 318 -10.00 11.04 13.78
C GLU A 318 -9.24 9.78 14.18
N LYS A 319 -9.29 8.73 13.34
CA LYS A 319 -8.50 7.51 13.58
C LYS A 319 -7.00 7.77 13.55
N LEU A 320 -6.52 8.56 12.60
CA LEU A 320 -5.10 8.93 12.50
C LEU A 320 -4.66 9.78 13.69
N LYS A 321 -5.49 10.71 14.17
CA LYS A 321 -5.22 11.48 15.39
C LYS A 321 -5.16 10.59 16.64
N GLU A 322 -6.06 9.62 16.77
CA GLU A 322 -5.99 8.66 17.87
C GLU A 322 -4.69 7.87 17.82
N HIS A 323 -4.27 7.40 16.63
CA HIS A 323 -2.97 6.75 16.45
C HIS A 323 -1.82 7.70 16.77
N ALA A 324 -1.85 8.95 16.32
CA ALA A 324 -0.83 9.94 16.63
C ALA A 324 -0.66 10.19 18.14
N LYS A 325 -1.74 10.16 18.92
CA LYS A 325 -1.69 10.25 20.38
C LYS A 325 -1.05 9.04 21.05
N LEU A 326 -1.00 7.90 20.37
CA LEU A 326 -0.55 6.61 20.91
C LEU A 326 0.89 6.25 20.51
N VAL A 327 1.44 6.95 19.53
CA VAL A 327 2.78 6.69 18.99
C VAL A 327 3.86 7.18 19.94
N GLY A 328 4.83 6.32 20.19
CA GLY A 328 6.06 6.63 20.94
C GLY A 328 6.09 6.13 22.38
N ASN A 329 4.97 5.65 22.96
CA ASN A 329 5.04 5.07 24.30
C ASN A 329 4.00 3.95 24.54
N PRO A 330 4.36 2.68 24.23
CA PRO A 330 3.49 1.52 24.48
C PRO A 330 3.10 1.35 25.97
N ILE A 331 3.92 1.87 26.90
CA ILE A 331 3.65 1.82 28.35
C ILE A 331 2.47 2.74 28.70
N PHE A 332 2.41 3.96 28.11
CA PHE A 332 1.29 4.87 28.35
C PHE A 332 0.00 4.44 27.65
N TYR A 333 0.09 3.68 26.55
CA TYR A 333 -1.09 3.07 25.94
C TYR A 333 -1.75 2.05 26.85
N GLY A 334 -0.96 1.18 27.48
CA GLY A 334 -1.43 0.21 28.49
C GLY A 334 -2.06 0.91 29.69
N LEU A 335 -1.41 1.94 30.23
CA LEU A 335 -1.90 2.75 31.34
C LEU A 335 -3.16 3.54 30.96
N GLY A 336 -3.20 4.16 29.78
CA GLY A 336 -4.40 4.88 29.30
C GLY A 336 -5.61 3.96 29.14
N LYS A 337 -5.42 2.73 28.70
CA LYS A 337 -6.47 1.70 28.63
C LYS A 337 -6.94 1.26 30.02
N LEU A 338 -6.02 1.10 30.97
CA LEU A 338 -6.30 0.82 32.37
C LEU A 338 -7.09 1.96 33.04
N PHE A 339 -6.68 3.22 32.86
CA PHE A 339 -7.40 4.39 33.39
C PHE A 339 -8.79 4.54 32.78
N LYS A 340 -8.96 4.25 31.47
CA LYS A 340 -10.27 4.28 30.82
C LYS A 340 -11.20 3.16 31.30
N SER A 341 -10.66 1.99 31.68
CA SER A 341 -11.42 0.88 32.27
C SER A 341 -11.81 1.13 33.72
N LEU A 342 -10.95 1.82 34.48
CA LEU A 342 -11.23 2.20 35.88
C LEU A 342 -12.26 3.35 36.00
N ARG A 343 -12.38 4.19 34.96
CA ARG A 343 -13.34 5.30 34.92
C ARG A 343 -14.73 4.86 34.43
N LYS A 344 -14.89 3.62 33.99
CA LYS A 344 -16.18 3.01 33.58
C LYS A 344 -16.79 2.09 34.64
N LYS A 345 -16.15 1.96 35.78
CA LYS A 345 -16.71 1.40 37.00
C LYS A 345 -17.05 2.54 37.98
#